data_2cc3d78a060d02c51c3e8a19c195cecb
#
_entry.id   2cc3d78a060d02c51c3e8a19c195cecb
#
_cell.length_a   1.000
_cell.length_b   1.000
_cell.length_c   1.000
_cell.angle_alpha   90.00
_cell.angle_beta   90.00
_cell.angle_gamma   90.00
#
_symmetry.space_group_name_H-M   'P 1'
#
loop_
_entity.id
_entity.type
_entity.pdbx_description
1 polymer ?
#
loop_
_entity_poly.entity_id
_entity_poly.type
_entity_poly.pdbx_seq_one_letter_code
_entity_poly.pdbx_strand_id
1 'polypeptide(L)'
;MKQYVFRDSEFMSAGEKLLVLKAWVRFLKNGLRSEDFSDRLYKHLINHCGFIAHYSRAGYYTTYFENGEDTTRFLSQFDKRGECHSVEYGGAWGNGEYEDLRRAMIEEASGYIPTLMEQASGHARESDLAEARRLAAKHGFQIQQG
;
A
#
# COMPACT_ATOMS: atom_id res chain seq x y z
N MET A 1 6.76 12.53 -12.04
CA MET A 1 5.60 11.66 -12.37
C MET A 1 5.31 11.77 -13.86
N LYS A 2 5.13 10.62 -14.49
CA LYS A 2 4.74 10.57 -15.90
C LYS A 2 3.38 11.26 -16.09
N GLN A 3 3.18 11.88 -17.24
CA GLN A 3 1.92 12.51 -17.54
C GLN A 3 0.88 11.49 -18.01
N TYR A 4 -0.26 11.48 -17.38
CA TYR A 4 -1.37 10.57 -17.70
C TYR A 4 -2.57 11.33 -18.19
N VAL A 5 -3.29 10.73 -19.13
CA VAL A 5 -4.55 11.25 -19.62
C VAL A 5 -5.66 10.29 -19.19
N PHE A 6 -6.55 10.75 -18.35
CA PHE A 6 -7.69 9.97 -17.88
C PHE A 6 -8.97 10.33 -18.58
N ARG A 7 -9.91 9.40 -18.62
CA ARG A 7 -11.25 9.63 -19.14
C ARG A 7 -12.21 9.93 -18.00
N ASP A 8 -13.20 10.78 -18.27
CA ASP A 8 -14.34 10.88 -17.36
C ASP A 8 -15.11 9.56 -17.40
N SER A 9 -15.47 9.05 -16.24
CA SER A 9 -16.30 7.87 -16.12
C SER A 9 -17.54 8.20 -15.30
N GLU A 10 -18.49 7.27 -15.20
CA GLU A 10 -19.76 7.51 -14.56
C GLU A 10 -19.63 8.02 -13.13
N PHE A 11 -18.71 7.41 -12.37
CA PHE A 11 -18.55 7.69 -10.93
C PHE A 11 -17.34 8.53 -10.58
N MET A 12 -16.49 8.83 -11.56
CA MET A 12 -15.27 9.60 -11.27
C MET A 12 -14.82 10.37 -12.52
N SER A 13 -14.63 11.67 -12.37
CA SER A 13 -14.11 12.51 -13.45
C SER A 13 -12.60 12.27 -13.67
N ALA A 14 -12.11 12.64 -14.85
CA ALA A 14 -10.68 12.60 -15.15
C ALA A 14 -9.87 13.43 -14.14
N GLY A 15 -10.38 14.59 -13.75
CA GLY A 15 -9.73 15.44 -12.76
C GLY A 15 -9.62 14.76 -11.39
N GLU A 16 -10.66 14.09 -10.94
CA GLU A 16 -10.63 13.37 -9.68
C GLU A 16 -9.67 12.18 -9.75
N LYS A 17 -9.63 11.46 -10.85
CA LYS A 17 -8.67 10.38 -11.05
C LYS A 17 -7.23 10.86 -10.93
N LEU A 18 -6.94 12.02 -11.50
CA LEU A 18 -5.61 12.62 -11.39
C LEU A 18 -5.26 12.98 -9.95
N LEU A 19 -6.22 13.49 -9.19
CA LEU A 19 -6.00 13.81 -7.77
C LEU A 19 -5.74 12.55 -6.94
N VAL A 20 -6.46 11.46 -7.23
CA VAL A 20 -6.20 10.18 -6.56
C VAL A 20 -4.80 9.67 -6.90
N LEU A 21 -4.40 9.75 -8.17
CA LEU A 21 -3.06 9.32 -8.57
C LEU A 21 -1.97 10.15 -7.88
N LYS A 22 -2.14 11.46 -7.81
CA LYS A 22 -1.18 12.33 -7.12
C LYS A 22 -1.06 11.98 -5.63
N ALA A 23 -2.19 11.71 -4.98
CA ALA A 23 -2.19 11.28 -3.58
C ALA A 23 -1.46 9.95 -3.40
N TRP A 24 -1.67 9.01 -4.32
CA TRP A 24 -1.00 7.72 -4.32
C TRP A 24 0.51 7.85 -4.48
N VAL A 25 0.96 8.63 -5.45
CA VAL A 25 2.39 8.87 -5.70
C VAL A 25 3.05 9.53 -4.50
N ARG A 26 2.41 10.52 -3.90
CA ARG A 26 2.93 11.18 -2.70
C ARG A 26 3.10 10.18 -1.55
N PHE A 27 2.11 9.33 -1.33
CA PHE A 27 2.14 8.31 -0.30
C PHE A 27 3.30 7.33 -0.53
N LEU A 28 3.47 6.83 -1.75
CA LEU A 28 4.56 5.93 -2.13
C LEU A 28 5.92 6.61 -1.99
N LYS A 29 6.05 7.79 -2.54
CA LYS A 29 7.32 8.55 -2.57
C LYS A 29 7.83 8.84 -1.17
N ASN A 30 6.95 9.15 -0.24
CA ASN A 30 7.31 9.50 1.13
C ASN A 30 7.41 8.29 2.06
N GLY A 31 7.33 7.07 1.55
CA GLY A 31 7.55 5.85 2.32
C GLY A 31 6.34 5.36 3.09
N LEU A 32 5.15 5.59 2.58
CA LEU A 32 3.89 5.10 3.18
C LEU A 32 3.63 5.68 4.58
N ARG A 33 3.89 6.97 4.77
CA ARG A 33 3.68 7.61 6.06
C ARG A 33 2.20 7.93 6.29
N SER A 34 1.75 7.82 7.54
CA SER A 34 0.36 8.11 7.88
C SER A 34 -0.06 9.54 7.55
N GLU A 35 0.87 10.50 7.65
CA GLU A 35 0.59 11.91 7.32
C GLU A 35 0.21 12.09 5.85
N ASP A 36 0.69 11.22 4.98
CA ASP A 36 0.43 11.28 3.54
C ASP A 36 -0.73 10.38 3.11
N PHE A 37 -1.32 9.65 4.05
CA PHE A 37 -2.49 8.83 3.79
C PHE A 37 -3.75 9.68 3.89
N SER A 38 -4.08 10.35 2.77
CA SER A 38 -5.18 11.30 2.71
C SER A 38 -6.55 10.62 2.69
N ASP A 39 -7.59 11.37 3.01
CA ASP A 39 -8.96 10.88 2.91
C ASP A 39 -9.33 10.49 1.47
N ARG A 40 -8.85 11.25 0.50
CA ARG A 40 -9.11 10.94 -0.92
C ARG A 40 -8.52 9.58 -1.28
N LEU A 41 -7.28 9.31 -0.89
CA LEU A 41 -6.65 8.03 -1.15
C LEU A 41 -7.34 6.91 -0.38
N TYR A 42 -7.64 7.11 0.89
CA TYR A 42 -8.36 6.14 1.71
C TYR A 42 -9.70 5.75 1.09
N LYS A 43 -10.51 6.73 0.68
CA LYS A 43 -11.82 6.46 0.09
C LYS A 43 -11.72 5.66 -1.20
N HIS A 44 -10.70 5.92 -1.99
CA HIS A 44 -10.49 5.12 -3.19
C HIS A 44 -10.06 3.69 -2.85
N LEU A 45 -9.09 3.53 -1.97
CA LEU A 45 -8.57 2.21 -1.62
C LEU A 45 -9.60 1.33 -0.91
N ILE A 46 -10.40 1.90 0.00
CA ILE A 46 -11.40 1.11 0.71
C ILE A 46 -12.49 0.56 -0.21
N ASN A 47 -12.74 1.23 -1.32
CA ASN A 47 -13.74 0.79 -2.28
C ASN A 47 -13.19 -0.23 -3.29
N HIS A 48 -11.87 -0.28 -3.48
CA HIS A 48 -11.28 -1.07 -4.56
C HIS A 48 -10.18 -2.02 -4.12
N CYS A 49 -9.60 -1.81 -2.95
CA CYS A 49 -8.47 -2.60 -2.46
C CYS A 49 -8.68 -2.93 -0.99
N GLY A 50 -8.62 -4.22 -0.66
CA GLY A 50 -8.80 -4.68 0.70
C GLY A 50 -10.02 -5.56 0.86
N PHE A 51 -9.95 -6.49 1.79
CA PHE A 51 -10.99 -7.51 1.96
C PHE A 51 -11.99 -7.19 3.05
N ILE A 52 -11.66 -6.27 3.94
CA ILE A 52 -12.43 -6.00 5.14
C ILE A 52 -12.86 -4.55 5.11
N ALA A 53 -14.13 -4.31 5.37
CA ALA A 53 -14.63 -2.96 5.51
C ALA A 53 -14.01 -2.31 6.75
N HIS A 54 -13.31 -1.23 6.55
CA HIS A 54 -12.76 -0.41 7.62
C HIS A 54 -13.49 0.93 7.63
N TYR A 55 -14.04 1.28 8.77
CA TYR A 55 -14.86 2.46 8.88
C TYR A 55 -14.06 3.74 9.14
N SER A 56 -12.73 3.62 9.27
CA SER A 56 -11.91 4.79 9.48
C SER A 56 -10.61 4.70 8.70
N ARG A 57 -10.10 5.86 8.32
CA ARG A 57 -8.79 5.99 7.65
C ARG A 57 -7.67 5.42 8.52
N ALA A 58 -7.69 5.74 9.80
CA ALA A 58 -6.68 5.26 10.74
C ALA A 58 -6.70 3.74 10.87
N GLY A 59 -7.88 3.14 10.94
CA GLY A 59 -8.02 1.69 11.00
C GLY A 59 -7.50 0.99 9.76
N TYR A 60 -7.79 1.54 8.59
CA TYR A 60 -7.26 1.03 7.33
C TYR A 60 -5.73 1.11 7.30
N TYR A 61 -5.18 2.25 7.68
CA TYR A 61 -3.73 2.43 7.72
C TYR A 61 -3.06 1.43 8.65
N THR A 62 -3.58 1.28 9.86
CA THR A 62 -3.05 0.33 10.85
C THR A 62 -3.05 -1.10 10.32
N THR A 63 -4.13 -1.50 9.64
CA THR A 63 -4.27 -2.85 9.13
C THR A 63 -3.26 -3.17 8.03
N TYR A 64 -3.00 -2.23 7.12
CA TYR A 64 -2.25 -2.54 5.90
C TYR A 64 -0.84 -1.96 5.85
N PHE A 65 -0.51 -0.95 6.65
CA PHE A 65 0.73 -0.22 6.48
C PHE A 65 1.63 -0.11 7.72
N GLU A 66 1.16 -0.48 8.89
CA GLU A 66 1.99 -0.42 10.09
C GLU A 66 2.87 -1.65 10.29
N ASN A 67 2.48 -2.79 9.75
CA ASN A 67 3.23 -4.03 9.86
C ASN A 67 3.91 -4.31 8.52
N GLY A 68 5.20 -4.63 8.54
CA GLY A 68 5.96 -4.87 7.31
C GLY A 68 5.44 -6.01 6.46
N GLU A 69 4.95 -7.08 7.08
CA GLU A 69 4.37 -8.21 6.37
C GLU A 69 3.08 -7.81 5.66
N ASP A 70 2.20 -7.09 6.35
CA ASP A 70 0.95 -6.61 5.78
C ASP A 70 1.22 -5.61 4.65
N THR A 71 2.19 -4.73 4.83
CA THR A 71 2.60 -3.77 3.81
C THR A 71 3.07 -4.48 2.54
N THR A 72 3.91 -5.49 2.68
CA THR A 72 4.39 -6.28 1.55
C THR A 72 3.23 -6.94 0.82
N ARG A 73 2.30 -7.51 1.56
CA ARG A 73 1.11 -8.15 0.97
C ARG A 73 0.24 -7.14 0.24
N PHE A 74 0.04 -5.96 0.81
CA PHE A 74 -0.75 -4.91 0.16
C PHE A 74 -0.08 -4.44 -1.12
N LEU A 75 1.22 -4.14 -1.09
CA LEU A 75 1.95 -3.66 -2.25
C LEU A 75 2.00 -4.66 -3.39
N SER A 76 1.93 -5.95 -3.09
CA SER A 76 1.94 -6.99 -4.13
C SER A 76 0.76 -6.87 -5.10
N GLN A 77 -0.34 -6.24 -4.69
CA GLN A 77 -1.49 -6.00 -5.56
C GLN A 77 -1.16 -5.04 -6.71
N PHE A 78 -0.17 -4.21 -6.52
CA PHE A 78 0.23 -3.19 -7.49
C PHE A 78 1.52 -3.56 -8.23
N ASP A 79 2.05 -4.75 -8.01
CA ASP A 79 3.23 -5.21 -8.73
C ASP A 79 2.81 -5.71 -10.12
N LYS A 80 3.42 -5.16 -11.17
CA LYS A 80 3.15 -5.57 -12.55
C LYS A 80 3.41 -7.06 -12.81
N ARG A 81 4.33 -7.63 -12.04
CA ARG A 81 4.69 -9.06 -12.16
C ARG A 81 3.90 -9.92 -11.22
N GLY A 82 3.14 -9.32 -10.32
CA GLY A 82 2.36 -10.02 -9.34
C GLY A 82 1.11 -10.64 -9.96
N GLU A 83 0.69 -11.75 -9.40
CA GLU A 83 -0.54 -12.42 -9.80
C GLU A 83 -1.74 -11.91 -9.02
N CYS A 84 -1.49 -11.19 -7.96
CA CYS A 84 -2.54 -10.64 -7.11
C CYS A 84 -3.08 -9.39 -7.77
N HIS A 85 -4.17 -9.53 -8.47
CA HIS A 85 -4.79 -8.42 -9.15
C HIS A 85 -6.11 -8.05 -8.53
N SER A 86 -6.43 -6.82 -8.69
CA SER A 86 -7.63 -6.18 -8.19
C SER A 86 -8.94 -6.84 -8.60
N VAL A 87 -8.93 -7.74 -9.53
CA VAL A 87 -10.12 -8.52 -9.90
C VAL A 87 -10.73 -9.20 -8.67
N GLU A 88 -9.89 -9.60 -7.73
CA GLU A 88 -10.33 -10.23 -6.50
C GLU A 88 -10.98 -9.26 -5.53
N TYR A 89 -10.80 -7.97 -5.75
CA TYR A 89 -11.21 -6.94 -4.81
C TYR A 89 -12.49 -6.24 -5.21
N GLY A 90 -13.21 -6.79 -6.15
CA GLY A 90 -14.53 -6.31 -6.45
C GLY A 90 -14.72 -5.84 -7.88
N GLY A 91 -15.98 -5.73 -8.25
CA GLY A 91 -16.39 -5.44 -9.59
C GLY A 91 -15.98 -4.05 -10.10
N ALA A 92 -15.73 -3.09 -9.22
CA ALA A 92 -15.37 -1.74 -9.62
C ALA A 92 -14.05 -1.71 -10.40
N TRP A 93 -13.06 -2.50 -9.98
CA TRP A 93 -11.83 -2.64 -10.75
C TRP A 93 -12.04 -3.38 -12.06
N GLY A 94 -12.92 -4.36 -12.06
CA GLY A 94 -13.11 -5.26 -13.20
C GLY A 94 -14.09 -4.76 -14.25
N ASN A 95 -14.88 -3.73 -13.98
CA ASN A 95 -15.92 -3.25 -14.88
C ASN A 95 -15.45 -2.18 -15.88
N GLY A 96 -14.18 -1.83 -15.88
CA GLY A 96 -13.60 -0.84 -16.78
C GLY A 96 -13.74 0.61 -16.34
N GLU A 97 -14.53 0.87 -15.31
CA GLU A 97 -14.79 2.22 -14.80
C GLU A 97 -13.51 2.94 -14.39
N TYR A 98 -12.62 2.23 -13.73
CA TYR A 98 -11.38 2.77 -13.18
C TYR A 98 -10.14 2.18 -13.84
N GLU A 99 -10.26 1.59 -15.00
CA GLU A 99 -9.17 0.85 -15.63
C GLU A 99 -7.95 1.73 -15.92
N ASP A 100 -8.17 2.94 -16.40
CA ASP A 100 -7.09 3.89 -16.66
C ASP A 100 -6.38 4.31 -15.38
N LEU A 101 -7.13 4.59 -14.32
CA LEU A 101 -6.55 4.94 -13.02
C LEU A 101 -5.79 3.74 -12.42
N ARG A 102 -6.37 2.56 -12.49
CA ARG A 102 -5.74 1.34 -11.99
C ARG A 102 -4.38 1.11 -12.65
N ARG A 103 -4.33 1.22 -13.97
CA ARG A 103 -3.07 1.06 -14.73
C ARG A 103 -2.04 2.09 -14.33
N ALA A 104 -2.44 3.33 -14.16
CA ALA A 104 -1.56 4.41 -13.74
C ALA A 104 -1.02 4.17 -12.33
N MET A 105 -1.87 3.75 -11.40
CA MET A 105 -1.46 3.46 -10.04
C MET A 105 -0.45 2.31 -9.99
N ILE A 106 -0.67 1.25 -10.77
CA ILE A 106 0.26 0.13 -10.88
C ILE A 106 1.60 0.57 -11.49
N GLU A 107 1.54 1.34 -12.56
CA GLU A 107 2.74 1.81 -13.24
C GLU A 107 3.60 2.69 -12.33
N GLU A 108 2.97 3.63 -11.62
CA GLU A 108 3.71 4.48 -10.69
C GLU A 108 4.23 3.69 -9.49
N ALA A 109 3.44 2.78 -8.95
CA ALA A 109 3.87 1.95 -7.83
C ALA A 109 5.08 1.08 -8.21
N SER A 110 5.16 0.60 -9.44
CA SER A 110 6.25 -0.27 -9.85
C SER A 110 7.64 0.35 -9.68
N GLY A 111 7.72 1.68 -9.72
CA GLY A 111 8.98 2.39 -9.48
C GLY A 111 9.38 2.47 -8.01
N TYR A 112 8.44 2.29 -7.10
CA TYR A 112 8.68 2.41 -5.65
C TYR A 112 8.64 1.09 -4.91
N ILE A 113 7.92 0.09 -5.44
CA ILE A 113 7.70 -1.19 -4.76
C ILE A 113 8.99 -1.87 -4.30
N PRO A 114 10.05 -2.01 -5.11
CA PRO A 114 11.25 -2.69 -4.66
C PRO A 114 11.85 -2.06 -3.40
N THR A 115 11.96 -0.74 -3.37
CA THR A 115 12.50 -0.01 -2.22
C THR A 115 11.59 -0.13 -1.01
N LEU A 116 10.27 0.01 -1.21
CA LEU A 116 9.30 -0.08 -0.12
C LEU A 116 9.25 -1.48 0.49
N MET A 117 9.34 -2.51 -0.33
CA MET A 117 9.37 -3.89 0.15
C MET A 117 10.65 -4.20 0.93
N GLU A 118 11.78 -3.66 0.49
CA GLU A 118 13.03 -3.79 1.20
C GLU A 118 12.97 -3.11 2.56
N GLN A 119 12.41 -1.91 2.63
CA GLN A 119 12.22 -1.18 3.88
C GLN A 119 11.30 -1.94 4.84
N ALA A 120 10.18 -2.45 4.32
CA ALA A 120 9.22 -3.22 5.12
C ALA A 120 9.87 -4.49 5.67
N SER A 121 10.63 -5.21 4.85
CA SER A 121 11.36 -6.41 5.24
C SER A 121 12.45 -6.10 6.27
N GLY A 122 13.20 -5.01 6.07
CA GLY A 122 14.22 -4.57 7.00
C GLY A 122 13.65 -4.19 8.36
N HIS A 123 12.53 -3.48 8.37
CA HIS A 123 11.82 -3.11 9.59
C HIS A 123 11.33 -4.35 10.36
N ALA A 124 10.79 -5.32 9.65
CA ALA A 124 10.34 -6.57 10.27
C ALA A 124 11.51 -7.32 10.93
N ARG A 125 12.67 -7.38 10.27
CA ARG A 125 13.87 -8.03 10.83
C ARG A 125 14.38 -7.31 12.06
N GLU A 126 14.42 -6.00 12.05
CA GLU A 126 14.83 -5.21 13.21
C GLU A 126 13.89 -5.42 14.40
N SER A 127 12.59 -5.47 14.14
CA SER A 127 11.58 -5.73 15.15
C SER A 127 11.76 -7.13 15.77
N ASP A 128 12.01 -8.13 14.95
CA ASP A 128 12.24 -9.51 15.43
C ASP A 128 13.51 -9.61 16.28
N LEU A 129 14.59 -8.93 15.88
CA LEU A 129 15.82 -8.91 16.66
C LEU A 129 15.63 -8.21 18.00
N ALA A 130 14.91 -7.10 18.03
CA ALA A 130 14.62 -6.40 19.27
C ALA A 130 13.81 -7.27 20.23
N GLU A 131 12.80 -7.97 19.71
CA GLU A 131 11.99 -8.91 20.51
C GLU A 131 12.83 -10.06 21.05
N ALA A 132 13.70 -10.64 20.23
CA ALA A 132 14.58 -11.73 20.66
C ALA A 132 15.53 -11.28 21.78
N ARG A 133 16.09 -10.09 21.66
CA ARG A 133 16.97 -9.51 22.70
C ARG A 133 16.21 -9.28 24.00
N ARG A 134 15.01 -8.78 23.92
CA ARG A 134 14.15 -8.53 25.08
C ARG A 134 13.83 -9.83 25.82
N LEU A 135 13.46 -10.87 25.07
CA LEU A 135 13.14 -12.18 25.64
C LEU A 135 14.38 -12.83 26.28
N ALA A 136 15.55 -12.72 25.65
CA ALA A 136 16.80 -13.23 26.20
C ALA A 136 17.13 -12.55 27.53
N ALA A 137 17.02 -11.24 27.60
CA ALA A 137 17.27 -10.49 28.84
C ALA A 137 16.30 -10.89 29.95
N LYS A 138 15.02 -11.08 29.61
CA LYS A 138 13.98 -11.46 30.57
C LYS A 138 14.23 -12.83 31.18
N HIS A 139 14.78 -13.77 30.41
CA HIS A 139 15.00 -15.14 30.83
C HIS A 139 16.46 -15.44 31.25
N GLY A 140 17.31 -14.43 31.33
CA GLY A 140 18.70 -14.59 31.74
C GLY A 140 19.60 -15.19 30.67
N PHE A 141 19.17 -15.26 29.42
CA PHE A 141 19.98 -15.72 28.31
C PHE A 141 20.75 -14.58 27.68
N GLN A 142 21.91 -14.91 27.14
CA GLN A 142 22.66 -13.96 26.33
C GLN A 142 22.59 -14.38 24.86
N ILE A 143 22.27 -13.41 24.02
CA ILE A 143 22.33 -13.64 22.59
C ILE A 143 23.77 -13.44 22.16
N GLN A 144 24.38 -14.51 21.66
CA GLN A 144 25.71 -14.41 21.08
C GLN A 144 25.60 -13.80 19.69
N GLN A 145 26.30 -12.70 19.53
CA GLN A 145 26.47 -12.11 18.22
C GLN A 145 27.63 -12.83 17.55
N GLY A 146 27.27 -13.69 16.65
CA GLY A 146 28.24 -14.36 15.81
C GLY A 146 28.47 -13.60 14.52
#